data_9b74c26497379ecdb88ee7294c1870d1
#
_entry.id   9b74c26497379ecdb88ee7294c1870d1
#
_cell.length_a   1.000
_cell.length_b   1.000
_cell.length_c   1.000
_cell.angle_alpha   90.00
_cell.angle_beta   90.00
_cell.angle_gamma   90.00
#
_symmetry.space_group_name_H-M   'P 1'
#
loop_
_entity.id
_entity.type
_entity.pdbx_description
1 polymer ?
#
loop_
_entity_poly.entity_id
_entity_poly.type
_entity_poly.pdbx_seq_one_letter_code
_entity_poly.pdbx_strand_id
1 'polypeptide(L)'
;GYDSEEGTEIIEKTLKFITNAAYQASATLAGEKGPSPIYDYENYMKCPFIEEALNDQTKQTIAENGIRNIAIMSIAPTGSISNIVLSYKNGNKNYIGVSGGVEPIFATHYTRRTESFKDDNRFYKVFHSTVQAYIDQYDLQSKIDELGEEGDVESILPEFLTRTSHKIDSRRRVDIQGKIQKYIDHSISSTINLPEDV
;
A
#
# COMPACT_ATOMS: atom_id res chain seq x y z
N GLY A 1 3.62 -12.57 -3.05
CA GLY A 1 4.21 -11.23 -2.90
C GLY A 1 3.42 -10.17 -3.66
N TYR A 2 3.77 -8.92 -3.49
CA TYR A 2 3.11 -7.78 -4.16
C TYR A 2 2.98 -7.95 -5.68
N ASP A 3 4.02 -8.44 -6.32
CA ASP A 3 4.14 -8.64 -7.78
C ASP A 3 3.75 -10.04 -8.25
N SER A 4 3.23 -10.90 -7.35
CA SER A 4 2.67 -12.20 -7.72
C SER A 4 1.25 -12.06 -8.33
N GLU A 5 0.81 -13.07 -9.07
CA GLU A 5 -0.57 -13.11 -9.58
C GLU A 5 -1.58 -13.11 -8.43
N GLU A 6 -1.35 -13.96 -7.41
CA GLU A 6 -2.20 -14.03 -6.23
C GLU A 6 -2.27 -12.68 -5.48
N GLY A 7 -1.13 -12.00 -5.30
CA GLY A 7 -1.08 -10.66 -4.70
C GLY A 7 -1.90 -9.65 -5.50
N THR A 8 -1.78 -9.69 -6.81
CA THR A 8 -2.55 -8.83 -7.71
C THR A 8 -4.05 -9.09 -7.64
N GLU A 9 -4.48 -10.35 -7.60
CA GLU A 9 -5.89 -10.70 -7.43
C GLU A 9 -6.47 -10.22 -6.11
N ILE A 10 -5.69 -10.31 -5.01
CA ILE A 10 -6.10 -9.80 -3.70
C ILE A 10 -6.28 -8.28 -3.77
N ILE A 11 -5.36 -7.56 -4.41
CA ILE A 11 -5.43 -6.12 -4.61
C ILE A 11 -6.71 -5.75 -5.38
N GLU A 12 -6.97 -6.40 -6.51
CA GLU A 12 -8.14 -6.12 -7.34
C GLU A 12 -9.46 -6.39 -6.59
N LYS A 13 -9.58 -7.53 -5.90
CA LYS A 13 -10.75 -7.87 -5.09
C LYS A 13 -10.99 -6.85 -3.98
N THR A 14 -9.93 -6.44 -3.28
CA THR A 14 -10.00 -5.49 -2.17
C THR A 14 -10.44 -4.12 -2.68
N LEU A 15 -9.82 -3.62 -3.73
CA LEU A 15 -10.16 -2.31 -4.29
C LEU A 15 -11.57 -2.29 -4.88
N LYS A 16 -11.98 -3.34 -5.61
CA LYS A 16 -13.35 -3.46 -6.10
C LYS A 16 -14.37 -3.39 -4.97
N PHE A 17 -14.10 -4.06 -3.85
CA PHE A 17 -14.97 -4.00 -2.68
C PHE A 17 -15.02 -2.60 -2.08
N ILE A 18 -13.86 -1.99 -1.82
CA ILE A 18 -13.76 -0.64 -1.19
C ILE A 18 -14.45 0.40 -2.07
N THR A 19 -14.20 0.37 -3.38
CA THR A 19 -14.78 1.33 -4.33
C THR A 19 -16.30 1.22 -4.36
N ASN A 20 -16.84 0.02 -4.49
CA ASN A 20 -18.28 -0.17 -4.48
C ASN A 20 -18.91 0.25 -3.14
N ALA A 21 -18.28 -0.07 -2.01
CA ALA A 21 -18.77 0.35 -0.69
C ALA A 21 -18.77 1.90 -0.54
N ALA A 22 -17.72 2.58 -1.01
CA ALA A 22 -17.61 4.02 -0.95
C ALA A 22 -18.66 4.73 -1.83
N TYR A 23 -18.86 4.23 -3.05
CA TYR A 23 -19.87 4.75 -3.96
C TYR A 23 -21.30 4.47 -3.47
N GLN A 24 -21.55 3.28 -2.93
CA GLN A 24 -22.82 2.95 -2.28
C GLN A 24 -23.13 3.89 -1.11
N ALA A 25 -22.13 4.16 -0.26
CA ALA A 25 -22.29 5.10 0.86
C ALA A 25 -22.59 6.53 0.38
N SER A 26 -21.90 6.99 -0.69
CA SER A 26 -22.14 8.32 -1.26
C SER A 26 -23.53 8.44 -1.90
N ALA A 27 -24.04 7.39 -2.54
CA ALA A 27 -25.40 7.35 -3.07
C ALA A 27 -26.45 7.32 -1.96
N THR A 28 -26.20 6.58 -0.88
CA THR A 28 -27.07 6.61 0.32
C THR A 28 -27.13 8.01 0.94
N LEU A 29 -25.98 8.68 1.07
CA LEU A 29 -25.93 10.07 1.54
C LEU A 29 -26.65 11.05 0.60
N ALA A 30 -26.65 10.78 -0.70
CA ALA A 30 -27.42 11.59 -1.66
C ALA A 30 -28.92 11.46 -1.42
N GLY A 31 -29.41 10.28 -1.08
CA GLY A 31 -30.82 10.07 -0.68
C GLY A 31 -31.21 10.86 0.58
N GLU A 32 -30.28 11.00 1.54
CA GLU A 32 -30.53 11.71 2.81
C GLU A 32 -30.37 13.26 2.68
N LYS A 33 -29.36 13.71 1.93
CA LYS A 33 -28.89 15.12 1.92
C LYS A 33 -29.04 15.80 0.55
N GLY A 34 -29.58 15.09 -0.40
CA GLY A 34 -29.61 15.48 -1.81
C GLY A 34 -28.32 15.17 -2.55
N PRO A 35 -28.38 14.95 -3.87
CA PRO A 35 -27.23 14.70 -4.71
C PRO A 35 -26.32 15.94 -4.80
N SER A 36 -25.12 15.75 -5.37
CA SER A 36 -24.24 16.87 -5.72
C SER A 36 -24.96 17.85 -6.65
N PRO A 37 -24.79 19.16 -6.46
CA PRO A 37 -25.43 20.15 -7.35
C PRO A 37 -25.03 20.05 -8.83
N ILE A 38 -23.88 19.44 -9.11
CA ILE A 38 -23.37 19.24 -10.48
C ILE A 38 -23.65 17.82 -11.00
N TYR A 39 -24.39 17.00 -10.24
CA TYR A 39 -24.72 15.65 -10.68
C TYR A 39 -25.74 15.72 -11.83
N ASP A 40 -25.39 15.08 -12.93
CA ASP A 40 -26.25 14.82 -14.06
C ASP A 40 -26.24 13.32 -14.35
N TYR A 41 -27.39 12.69 -14.26
CA TYR A 41 -27.50 11.25 -14.35
C TYR A 41 -26.98 10.68 -15.67
N GLU A 42 -27.39 11.29 -16.78
CA GLU A 42 -27.07 10.74 -18.10
C GLU A 42 -25.57 10.79 -18.40
N ASN A 43 -24.92 11.90 -18.04
CA ASN A 43 -23.50 12.07 -18.24
C ASN A 43 -22.68 11.25 -17.24
N TYR A 44 -23.15 11.18 -15.98
CA TYR A 44 -22.45 10.43 -14.94
C TYR A 44 -22.42 8.92 -15.22
N MET A 45 -23.54 8.35 -15.63
CA MET A 45 -23.65 6.92 -15.92
C MET A 45 -22.92 6.48 -17.20
N LYS A 46 -22.61 7.41 -18.10
CA LYS A 46 -21.77 7.17 -19.30
C LYS A 46 -20.27 7.23 -19.02
N CYS A 47 -19.87 7.59 -17.79
CA CYS A 47 -18.45 7.61 -17.42
C CYS A 47 -17.89 6.18 -17.44
N PRO A 48 -16.81 5.90 -18.18
CA PRO A 48 -16.23 4.56 -18.28
C PRO A 48 -15.89 3.95 -16.90
N PHE A 49 -15.43 4.77 -15.96
CA PHE A 49 -15.16 4.32 -14.60
C PHE A 49 -16.43 3.77 -13.92
N ILE A 50 -17.57 4.48 -14.04
CA ILE A 50 -18.85 4.05 -13.44
C ILE A 50 -19.31 2.75 -14.10
N GLU A 51 -19.16 2.67 -15.40
CA GLU A 51 -19.58 1.48 -16.18
C GLU A 51 -18.76 0.25 -15.82
N GLU A 52 -17.43 0.37 -15.68
CA GLU A 52 -16.51 -0.75 -15.54
C GLU A 52 -16.24 -1.15 -14.07
N ALA A 53 -16.11 -0.16 -13.14
CA ALA A 53 -15.69 -0.41 -11.78
C ALA A 53 -16.83 -0.75 -10.81
N LEU A 54 -18.05 -0.24 -11.08
CA LEU A 54 -19.18 -0.41 -10.18
C LEU A 54 -20.04 -1.61 -10.55
N ASN A 55 -20.53 -2.32 -9.53
CA ASN A 55 -21.49 -3.39 -9.69
C ASN A 55 -22.91 -2.86 -9.90
N ASP A 56 -23.81 -3.72 -10.38
CA ASP A 56 -25.18 -3.34 -10.72
C ASP A 56 -25.96 -2.80 -9.52
N GLN A 57 -25.76 -3.33 -8.33
CA GLN A 57 -26.41 -2.85 -7.11
C GLN A 57 -26.00 -1.40 -6.80
N THR A 58 -24.71 -1.08 -6.89
CA THR A 58 -24.22 0.29 -6.68
C THR A 58 -24.74 1.23 -7.75
N LYS A 59 -24.73 0.83 -9.02
CA LYS A 59 -25.30 1.59 -10.13
C LYS A 59 -26.78 1.87 -9.93
N GLN A 60 -27.55 0.88 -9.48
CA GLN A 60 -28.97 1.04 -9.21
C GLN A 60 -29.19 2.06 -8.08
N THR A 61 -28.44 1.99 -6.99
CA THR A 61 -28.58 2.96 -5.89
C THR A 61 -28.24 4.38 -6.34
N ILE A 62 -27.25 4.55 -7.23
CA ILE A 62 -26.93 5.84 -7.84
C ILE A 62 -28.07 6.32 -8.74
N ALA A 63 -28.68 5.43 -9.51
CA ALA A 63 -29.82 5.79 -10.36
C ALA A 63 -31.04 6.28 -9.56
N GLU A 64 -31.28 5.68 -8.39
CA GLU A 64 -32.41 6.01 -7.52
C GLU A 64 -32.18 7.30 -6.71
N ASN A 65 -30.96 7.51 -6.19
CA ASN A 65 -30.68 8.58 -5.22
C ASN A 65 -29.77 9.70 -5.75
N GLY A 66 -29.12 9.46 -6.89
CA GLY A 66 -27.99 10.28 -7.32
C GLY A 66 -26.72 9.95 -6.57
N ILE A 67 -25.72 10.83 -6.65
CA ILE A 67 -24.45 10.72 -5.95
C ILE A 67 -24.13 12.01 -5.18
N ARG A 68 -23.68 11.88 -3.92
CA ARG A 68 -23.33 13.05 -3.09
C ARG A 68 -21.95 13.58 -3.43
N ASN A 69 -20.98 12.69 -3.66
CA ASN A 69 -19.60 13.01 -3.97
C ASN A 69 -19.30 12.54 -5.39
N ILE A 70 -19.01 13.43 -6.31
CA ILE A 70 -18.80 13.14 -7.74
C ILE A 70 -17.58 12.23 -7.95
N ALA A 71 -16.54 12.41 -7.14
CA ALA A 71 -15.35 11.59 -7.15
C ALA A 71 -14.89 11.34 -5.71
N ILE A 72 -14.38 10.15 -5.41
CA ILE A 72 -14.26 9.67 -4.03
C ILE A 72 -12.87 9.06 -3.75
N MET A 73 -12.28 8.38 -4.73
CA MET A 73 -11.13 7.51 -4.52
C MET A 73 -9.85 8.12 -5.08
N SER A 74 -8.85 8.30 -4.21
CA SER A 74 -7.48 8.67 -4.62
C SER A 74 -6.45 7.93 -3.77
N ILE A 75 -5.25 7.72 -4.29
CA ILE A 75 -4.14 7.14 -3.55
C ILE A 75 -2.99 8.15 -3.49
N ALA A 76 -2.84 8.78 -2.33
CA ALA A 76 -1.76 9.71 -2.05
C ALA A 76 -0.44 8.97 -1.73
N PRO A 77 0.74 9.63 -1.78
CA PRO A 77 2.03 9.01 -1.48
C PRO A 77 2.14 8.41 -0.07
N THR A 78 1.51 9.00 0.92
CA THR A 78 1.42 8.55 2.32
C THR A 78 2.75 8.22 3.00
N GLY A 79 3.87 8.79 2.53
CA GLY A 79 5.23 8.48 3.01
C GLY A 79 5.41 8.64 4.51
N SER A 80 5.03 9.79 5.08
CA SER A 80 5.16 10.05 6.52
C SER A 80 4.18 9.23 7.36
N ILE A 81 2.93 9.13 6.92
CA ILE A 81 1.88 8.42 7.66
C ILE A 81 2.18 6.93 7.77
N SER A 82 2.65 6.30 6.70
CA SER A 82 2.97 4.88 6.68
C SER A 82 4.03 4.47 7.70
N ASN A 83 4.92 5.40 8.08
CA ASN A 83 5.97 5.15 9.05
C ASN A 83 5.49 5.18 10.51
N ILE A 84 4.30 5.72 10.78
CA ILE A 84 3.77 5.85 12.15
C ILE A 84 2.55 4.97 12.44
N VAL A 85 1.96 4.35 11.41
CA VAL A 85 0.83 3.42 11.61
C VAL A 85 1.28 2.12 12.25
N LEU A 86 0.42 1.56 13.09
CA LEU A 86 0.62 0.22 13.65
C LEU A 86 0.53 -0.81 12.52
N SER A 87 1.65 -1.50 12.28
CA SER A 87 1.75 -2.58 11.30
C SER A 87 1.27 -3.91 11.87
N TYR A 88 1.79 -4.26 13.04
CA TYR A 88 1.57 -5.55 13.67
C TYR A 88 1.66 -5.44 15.18
N LYS A 89 0.88 -6.27 15.89
CA LYS A 89 0.93 -6.36 17.35
C LYS A 89 1.11 -7.82 17.78
N ASN A 90 2.09 -8.08 18.64
CA ASN A 90 2.32 -9.38 19.24
C ASN A 90 2.46 -9.22 20.76
N GLY A 91 1.49 -9.68 21.52
CA GLY A 91 1.44 -9.46 22.97
C GLY A 91 1.49 -7.97 23.31
N ASN A 92 2.51 -7.56 24.05
CA ASN A 92 2.74 -6.18 24.45
C ASN A 92 3.68 -5.40 23.49
N LYS A 93 4.22 -6.06 22.45
CA LYS A 93 5.11 -5.43 21.47
C LYS A 93 4.32 -4.90 20.28
N ASN A 94 4.51 -3.63 19.95
CA ASN A 94 3.93 -2.98 18.79
C ASN A 94 5.01 -2.75 17.74
N TYR A 95 4.73 -3.12 16.50
CA TYR A 95 5.58 -2.86 15.34
C TYR A 95 4.97 -1.72 14.55
N ILE A 96 5.69 -0.61 14.47
CA ILE A 96 5.22 0.63 13.86
C ILE A 96 5.83 0.80 12.48
N GLY A 97 5.04 1.32 11.55
CA GLY A 97 5.41 1.48 10.15
C GLY A 97 4.99 0.29 9.28
N VAL A 98 4.28 0.54 8.19
CA VAL A 98 3.77 -0.50 7.28
C VAL A 98 4.55 -0.55 5.97
N SER A 99 5.04 0.59 5.49
CA SER A 99 5.76 0.72 4.22
C SER A 99 6.49 2.07 4.14
N GLY A 100 7.09 2.36 3.00
CA GLY A 100 7.59 3.71 2.66
C GLY A 100 6.53 4.65 2.07
N GLY A 101 5.24 4.34 2.23
CA GLY A 101 4.10 5.02 1.62
C GLY A 101 3.30 4.06 0.74
N VAL A 102 2.77 4.54 -0.38
CA VAL A 102 2.03 3.72 -1.37
C VAL A 102 2.94 2.69 -2.09
N GLU A 103 4.23 2.81 -1.92
CA GLU A 103 5.23 1.96 -2.55
C GLU A 103 5.55 0.71 -1.71
N PRO A 104 6.02 -0.39 -2.32
CA PRO A 104 6.73 -1.45 -1.60
C PRO A 104 7.93 -0.89 -0.84
N ILE A 105 8.34 -1.57 0.22
CA ILE A 105 9.51 -1.13 1.01
C ILE A 105 10.77 -1.01 0.13
N PHE A 106 11.55 0.05 0.34
CA PHE A 106 12.80 0.27 -0.42
C PHE A 106 13.92 -0.66 0.03
N ALA A 107 13.98 -0.97 1.32
CA ALA A 107 15.00 -1.85 1.90
C ALA A 107 14.42 -2.61 3.09
N THR A 108 14.98 -3.78 3.38
CA THR A 108 14.62 -4.60 4.55
C THR A 108 15.06 -3.95 5.85
N HIS A 109 16.17 -3.22 5.79
CA HIS A 109 16.76 -2.49 6.92
C HIS A 109 17.64 -1.34 6.44
N TYR A 110 18.02 -0.48 7.36
CA TYR A 110 19.08 0.51 7.19
C TYR A 110 20.01 0.49 8.41
N THR A 111 21.25 0.89 8.20
CA THR A 111 22.24 1.01 9.28
C THR A 111 22.18 2.41 9.88
N ARG A 112 21.93 2.50 11.18
CA ARG A 112 21.96 3.74 11.94
C ARG A 112 23.21 3.81 12.77
N ARG A 113 23.96 4.91 12.63
CA ARG A 113 25.06 5.26 13.51
C ARG A 113 24.52 6.06 14.70
N THR A 114 24.86 5.67 15.92
CA THR A 114 24.61 6.47 17.12
C THR A 114 25.91 7.05 17.61
N GLU A 115 25.96 8.36 17.76
CA GLU A 115 27.00 9.03 18.53
C GLU A 115 26.62 8.89 20.01
N SER A 116 27.22 7.95 20.70
CA SER A 116 27.09 7.84 22.15
C SER A 116 28.11 8.79 22.80
N PHE A 117 27.74 9.41 23.91
CA PHE A 117 28.65 10.22 24.75
C PHE A 117 29.82 9.42 25.38
N LYS A 118 29.87 8.12 25.11
CA LYS A 118 30.95 7.21 25.51
C LYS A 118 31.48 6.52 24.26
N ASP A 119 32.62 6.86 23.84
CA ASP A 119 33.57 6.40 22.80
C ASP A 119 33.30 5.19 21.89
N ASP A 120 32.14 4.55 21.95
CA ASP A 120 31.78 3.44 21.07
C ASP A 120 30.81 3.91 19.99
N ASN A 121 31.34 4.21 18.79
CA ASN A 121 30.54 4.35 17.58
C ASN A 121 29.86 2.99 17.30
N ARG A 122 28.61 2.84 17.71
CA ARG A 122 27.85 1.63 17.45
C ARG A 122 26.94 1.84 16.26
N PHE A 123 26.98 0.88 15.36
CA PHE A 123 26.05 0.76 14.25
C PHE A 123 24.93 -0.21 14.64
N TYR A 124 23.70 0.18 14.32
CA TYR A 124 22.52 -0.67 14.53
C TYR A 124 21.81 -0.89 13.21
N LYS A 125 21.48 -2.13 12.91
CA LYS A 125 20.55 -2.46 11.84
C LYS A 125 19.14 -2.17 12.32
N VAL A 126 18.44 -1.24 11.68
CA VAL A 126 17.05 -0.90 11.96
C VAL A 126 16.20 -1.53 10.87
N PHE A 127 15.42 -2.52 11.23
CA PHE A 127 14.60 -3.28 10.31
C PHE A 127 13.25 -2.61 10.07
N HIS A 128 12.74 -2.77 8.85
CA HIS A 128 11.33 -2.50 8.58
C HIS A 128 10.46 -3.32 9.55
N SER A 129 9.36 -2.76 10.02
CA SER A 129 8.55 -3.36 11.08
C SER A 129 8.08 -4.79 10.80
N THR A 130 7.70 -5.08 9.57
CA THR A 130 7.27 -6.42 9.15
C THR A 130 8.45 -7.41 9.18
N VAL A 131 9.64 -6.96 8.78
CA VAL A 131 10.87 -7.76 8.83
C VAL A 131 11.25 -8.02 10.29
N GLN A 132 11.20 -6.99 11.15
CA GLN A 132 11.47 -7.16 12.58
C GLN A 132 10.47 -8.12 13.24
N ALA A 133 9.20 -8.05 12.89
CA ALA A 133 8.20 -8.97 13.41
C ALA A 133 8.51 -10.43 13.04
N TYR A 134 9.00 -10.66 11.82
CA TYR A 134 9.43 -11.99 11.38
C TYR A 134 10.67 -12.47 12.13
N ILE A 135 11.69 -11.59 12.27
CA ILE A 135 12.93 -11.89 13.02
C ILE A 135 12.58 -12.31 14.44
N ASP A 136 11.71 -11.57 15.11
CA ASP A 136 11.30 -11.86 16.49
C ASP A 136 10.48 -13.17 16.58
N GLN A 137 9.59 -13.41 15.62
CA GLN A 137 8.74 -14.60 15.61
C GLN A 137 9.54 -15.89 15.44
N TYR A 138 10.62 -15.85 14.67
CA TYR A 138 11.44 -17.01 14.37
C TYR A 138 12.79 -17.02 15.10
N ASP A 139 12.97 -16.13 16.08
CA ASP A 139 14.19 -16.00 16.92
C ASP A 139 15.49 -15.93 16.10
N LEU A 140 15.48 -15.07 15.08
CA LEU A 140 16.59 -14.95 14.13
C LEU A 140 17.64 -13.89 14.54
N GLN A 141 17.42 -13.15 15.64
CA GLN A 141 18.29 -12.03 16.02
C GLN A 141 19.74 -12.45 16.20
N SER A 142 20.01 -13.58 16.89
CA SER A 142 21.38 -14.07 17.11
C SER A 142 22.11 -14.37 15.79
N LYS A 143 21.40 -14.94 14.81
CA LYS A 143 22.01 -15.22 13.50
C LYS A 143 22.34 -13.94 12.73
N ILE A 144 21.52 -12.89 12.90
CA ILE A 144 21.76 -11.58 12.29
C ILE A 144 22.96 -10.91 12.94
N ASP A 145 23.08 -11.01 14.26
CA ASP A 145 24.20 -10.42 15.02
C ASP A 145 25.54 -11.10 14.64
N GLU A 146 25.53 -12.42 14.37
CA GLU A 146 26.69 -13.18 13.89
C GLU A 146 27.18 -12.73 12.50
N LEU A 147 26.31 -12.17 11.65
CA LEU A 147 26.70 -11.63 10.35
C LEU A 147 27.54 -10.35 10.44
N GLY A 148 27.53 -9.65 11.57
CA GLY A 148 28.19 -8.37 11.74
C GLY A 148 27.60 -7.24 10.90
N GLU A 149 28.35 -6.15 10.75
CA GLU A 149 27.87 -4.91 10.09
C GLU A 149 27.67 -5.11 8.59
N GLU A 150 28.60 -5.75 7.91
CA GLU A 150 28.63 -5.92 6.44
C GLU A 150 27.92 -7.17 5.94
N GLY A 151 27.44 -8.02 6.86
CA GLY A 151 26.83 -9.28 6.50
C GLY A 151 25.48 -9.12 5.80
N ASP A 152 25.26 -9.98 4.79
CA ASP A 152 24.03 -10.01 4.02
C ASP A 152 22.85 -10.59 4.82
N VAL A 153 22.06 -9.72 5.42
CA VAL A 153 20.86 -10.09 6.19
C VAL A 153 19.80 -10.76 5.30
N GLU A 154 19.75 -10.43 4.03
CA GLU A 154 18.74 -10.98 3.13
C GLU A 154 18.95 -12.48 2.90
N SER A 155 20.18 -12.99 3.09
CA SER A 155 20.49 -14.42 3.01
C SER A 155 19.78 -15.27 4.08
N ILE A 156 19.36 -14.66 5.19
CA ILE A 156 18.66 -15.33 6.30
C ILE A 156 17.14 -15.19 6.17
N LEU A 157 16.68 -14.15 5.47
CA LEU A 157 15.27 -13.83 5.33
C LEU A 157 14.62 -14.59 4.16
N PRO A 158 13.34 -14.95 4.25
CA PRO A 158 12.64 -15.56 3.12
C PRO A 158 12.45 -14.56 1.99
N GLU A 159 12.41 -15.04 0.75
CA GLU A 159 12.30 -14.23 -0.46
C GLU A 159 11.13 -13.23 -0.41
N PHE A 160 9.99 -13.60 0.13
CA PHE A 160 8.83 -12.70 0.19
C PHE A 160 9.04 -11.45 1.04
N LEU A 161 9.98 -11.46 2.00
CA LEU A 161 10.37 -10.28 2.79
C LEU A 161 11.48 -9.46 2.13
N THR A 162 12.27 -10.08 1.26
CA THR A 162 13.38 -9.40 0.57
C THR A 162 12.99 -8.81 -0.77
N ARG A 163 11.74 -8.93 -1.19
CA ARG A 163 11.21 -8.31 -2.43
C ARG A 163 10.94 -6.83 -2.22
N THR A 164 12.00 -6.07 -2.20
CA THR A 164 11.96 -4.61 -2.10
C THR A 164 11.55 -3.98 -3.45
N SER A 165 11.25 -2.68 -3.44
CA SER A 165 10.85 -1.93 -4.65
C SER A 165 11.87 -2.02 -5.79
N HIS A 166 13.17 -2.16 -5.46
CA HIS A 166 14.25 -2.31 -6.45
C HIS A 166 14.31 -3.70 -7.10
N LYS A 167 13.72 -4.71 -6.48
CA LYS A 167 13.70 -6.09 -7.00
C LYS A 167 12.44 -6.41 -7.79
N ILE A 168 11.47 -5.50 -7.82
CA ILE A 168 10.24 -5.67 -8.59
C ILE A 168 10.46 -5.17 -10.01
N ASP A 169 10.15 -6.01 -11.00
CA ASP A 169 10.22 -5.64 -12.41
C ASP A 169 9.36 -4.39 -12.70
N SER A 170 9.95 -3.42 -13.40
CA SER A 170 9.31 -2.13 -13.67
C SER A 170 8.05 -2.26 -14.53
N ARG A 171 8.02 -3.20 -15.50
CA ARG A 171 6.83 -3.46 -16.33
C ARG A 171 5.72 -4.07 -15.49
N ARG A 172 6.07 -5.02 -14.60
CA ARG A 172 5.12 -5.59 -13.66
C ARG A 172 4.54 -4.54 -12.71
N ARG A 173 5.37 -3.57 -12.29
CA ARG A 173 4.92 -2.42 -11.49
C ARG A 173 3.88 -1.59 -12.22
N VAL A 174 4.09 -1.32 -13.51
CA VAL A 174 3.13 -0.58 -14.37
C VAL A 174 1.84 -1.37 -14.55
N ASP A 175 1.92 -2.68 -14.78
CA ASP A 175 0.73 -3.53 -14.91
C ASP A 175 -0.15 -3.50 -13.65
N ILE A 176 0.48 -3.61 -12.47
CA ILE A 176 -0.23 -3.53 -11.19
C ILE A 176 -0.86 -2.15 -11.01
N GLN A 177 -0.13 -1.08 -11.34
CA GLN A 177 -0.64 0.27 -11.31
C GLN A 177 -1.88 0.43 -12.19
N GLY A 178 -1.85 -0.10 -13.42
CA GLY A 178 -3.00 -0.10 -14.33
C GLY A 178 -4.22 -0.85 -13.77
N LYS A 179 -3.99 -1.99 -13.11
CA LYS A 179 -5.06 -2.75 -12.45
C LYS A 179 -5.67 -2.00 -11.27
N ILE A 180 -4.86 -1.31 -10.47
CA ILE A 180 -5.31 -0.47 -9.36
C ILE A 180 -6.14 0.70 -9.90
N GLN A 181 -5.69 1.37 -10.97
CA GLN A 181 -6.35 2.53 -11.55
C GLN A 181 -7.79 2.26 -12.01
N LYS A 182 -8.13 1.03 -12.36
CA LYS A 182 -9.52 0.66 -12.70
C LYS A 182 -10.52 0.93 -11.59
N TYR A 183 -10.06 0.98 -10.34
CA TYR A 183 -10.91 1.15 -9.16
C TYR A 183 -10.70 2.51 -8.47
N ILE A 184 -9.91 3.39 -9.05
CA ILE A 184 -9.59 4.71 -8.49
C ILE A 184 -9.99 5.77 -9.50
N ASP A 185 -10.95 6.63 -9.14
CA ASP A 185 -11.51 7.66 -10.01
C ASP A 185 -10.65 8.93 -10.11
N HIS A 186 -9.68 9.08 -9.21
CA HIS A 186 -8.66 10.13 -9.23
C HIS A 186 -7.26 9.56 -9.51
N SER A 187 -6.25 10.33 -9.11
CA SER A 187 -4.84 9.99 -9.32
C SER A 187 -4.31 9.01 -8.28
N ILE A 188 -3.33 8.23 -8.70
CA ILE A 188 -2.55 7.35 -7.85
C ILE A 188 -1.09 7.80 -7.93
N SER A 189 -0.45 7.99 -6.77
CA SER A 189 1.00 8.18 -6.71
C SER A 189 1.73 6.88 -7.02
N SER A 190 2.77 6.95 -7.84
CA SER A 190 3.58 5.78 -8.19
C SER A 190 5.01 6.17 -8.50
N THR A 191 5.94 5.33 -8.07
CA THR A 191 7.38 5.45 -8.38
C THR A 191 7.85 4.19 -9.11
N ILE A 192 8.70 4.37 -10.10
CA ILE A 192 9.40 3.28 -10.79
C ILE A 192 10.87 3.43 -10.46
N ASN A 193 11.44 2.41 -9.83
CA ASN A 193 12.87 2.34 -9.51
C ASN A 193 13.57 1.61 -10.65
N LEU A 194 14.55 2.26 -11.26
CA LEU A 194 15.37 1.69 -12.32
C LEU A 194 16.83 1.60 -11.86
N PRO A 195 17.61 0.62 -12.36
CA PRO A 195 19.05 0.60 -12.16
C PRO A 195 19.72 1.85 -12.77
N GLU A 196 20.91 2.21 -12.28
CA GLU A 196 21.64 3.39 -12.76
C GLU A 196 22.15 3.25 -14.21
N ASP A 197 22.26 2.03 -14.69
CA ASP A 197 22.83 1.67 -15.98
C ASP A 197 21.79 1.43 -17.10
N VAL A 198 20.55 1.90 -16.89
CA VAL A 198 19.45 1.81 -17.88
C VAL A 198 19.28 3.11 -18.66
#